data_446298d07087e2a22dcfcf9826f4de7c
#
_entry.id   446298d07087e2a22dcfcf9826f4de7c
#
_cell.length_a   1.000
_cell.length_b   1.000
_cell.length_c   1.000
_cell.angle_alpha   90.00
_cell.angle_beta   90.00
_cell.angle_gamma   90.00
#
_symmetry.space_group_name_H-M   'P 1'
#
loop_
_entity.id
_entity.type
_entity.pdbx_description
1 polymer ?
#
loop_
_entity_poly.entity_id
_entity_poly.type
_entity_poly.pdbx_seq_one_letter_code
_entity_poly.pdbx_strand_id
1 'polypeptide(L)'
;MKNTKTATFIFKGLGFPIKLINAPMRKMIGEWVLDINFNKLQLVVLDCLLRKLAPLTGDELKFMRKFLNMSTTDFGKIAGVSHVAVVKWENGQTRANLSTDVCIRLYMFDHLNAKDKEFRNLYHKINPEVLSKNKNETSTISIDDFGDLKSA
;
A
#
# COMPACT_ATOMS: atom_id res chain seq x y z
N MET A 1 -2.31 -33.42 -15.00
CA MET A 1 -2.57 -32.51 -13.85
C MET A 1 -2.13 -31.11 -14.20
N LYS A 2 -2.97 -30.14 -13.94
CA LYS A 2 -2.59 -28.72 -14.14
C LYS A 2 -1.67 -28.28 -13.00
N ASN A 3 -0.53 -27.69 -13.35
CA ASN A 3 0.42 -27.13 -12.39
C ASN A 3 0.17 -25.63 -12.14
N THR A 4 -0.93 -25.10 -12.66
CA THR A 4 -1.32 -23.68 -12.53
C THR A 4 -2.81 -23.58 -12.17
N LYS A 5 -3.17 -22.59 -11.40
CA LYS A 5 -4.56 -22.25 -11.07
C LYS A 5 -4.63 -20.78 -10.68
N THR A 6 -5.84 -20.25 -10.52
CA THR A 6 -6.06 -18.96 -9.88
C THR A 6 -6.74 -19.16 -8.53
N ALA A 7 -6.48 -18.25 -7.59
CA ALA A 7 -7.08 -18.30 -6.27
C ALA A 7 -7.35 -16.88 -5.75
N THR A 8 -8.38 -16.77 -4.92
CA THR A 8 -8.65 -15.54 -4.17
C THR A 8 -8.29 -15.80 -2.71
N PHE A 9 -7.43 -14.97 -2.14
CA PHE A 9 -6.97 -15.17 -0.76
C PHE A 9 -6.43 -13.86 -0.17
N ILE A 10 -6.23 -13.86 1.15
CA ILE A 10 -5.63 -12.74 1.86
C ILE A 10 -4.12 -12.95 1.90
N PHE A 11 -3.40 -12.03 1.26
CA PHE A 11 -1.93 -12.01 1.24
C PHE A 11 -1.42 -11.10 2.36
N LYS A 12 -0.51 -11.60 3.19
CA LYS A 12 0.03 -10.88 4.34
C LYS A 12 1.54 -10.61 4.25
N GLY A 13 2.14 -10.92 3.12
CA GLY A 13 3.59 -10.83 2.95
C GLY A 13 4.19 -9.43 2.99
N LEU A 14 3.36 -8.39 2.92
CA LEU A 14 3.80 -6.99 2.99
C LEU A 14 3.70 -6.38 4.39
N GLY A 15 3.23 -7.15 5.38
CA GLY A 15 3.07 -6.70 6.76
C GLY A 15 1.65 -6.29 7.14
N PHE A 16 0.71 -6.36 6.21
CA PHE A 16 -0.72 -6.10 6.43
C PHE A 16 -1.54 -6.89 5.42
N PRO A 17 -2.83 -7.15 5.70
CA PRO A 17 -3.63 -7.99 4.83
C PRO A 17 -4.03 -7.26 3.54
N ILE A 18 -3.91 -7.96 2.41
CA ILE A 18 -4.42 -7.52 1.11
C ILE A 18 -5.20 -8.68 0.51
N LYS A 19 -6.40 -8.41 0.04
CA LYS A 19 -7.19 -9.43 -0.67
C LYS A 19 -6.80 -9.44 -2.13
N LEU A 20 -6.22 -10.54 -2.58
CA LEU A 20 -5.87 -10.77 -3.98
C LEU A 20 -6.97 -11.61 -4.62
N ILE A 21 -7.54 -11.11 -5.71
CA ILE A 21 -8.59 -11.78 -6.47
C ILE A 21 -8.00 -12.34 -7.75
N ASN A 22 -8.27 -13.63 -8.03
CA ASN A 22 -7.78 -14.33 -9.21
C ASN A 22 -6.26 -14.31 -9.34
N ALA A 23 -5.57 -14.44 -8.22
CA ALA A 23 -4.11 -14.47 -8.20
C ALA A 23 -3.60 -15.76 -8.85
N PRO A 24 -2.68 -15.67 -9.83
CA PRO A 24 -2.10 -16.86 -10.43
C PRO A 24 -1.23 -17.61 -9.43
N MET A 25 -1.41 -18.92 -9.37
CA MET A 25 -0.69 -19.81 -8.49
C MET A 25 0.05 -20.86 -9.32
N ARG A 26 1.20 -21.26 -8.84
CA ARG A 26 2.02 -22.29 -9.46
C ARG A 26 2.36 -23.35 -8.43
N LYS A 27 2.36 -24.61 -8.85
CA LYS A 27 2.74 -25.72 -7.96
C LYS A 27 4.26 -25.90 -7.95
N MET A 28 4.85 -25.80 -6.76
CA MET A 28 6.28 -26.03 -6.53
C MET A 28 6.48 -26.98 -5.35
N ILE A 29 7.19 -28.07 -5.58
CA ILE A 29 7.52 -29.08 -4.55
C ILE A 29 6.26 -29.49 -3.77
N GLY A 30 5.17 -29.76 -4.48
CA GLY A 30 3.91 -30.20 -3.90
C GLY A 30 3.04 -29.07 -3.28
N GLU A 31 3.54 -27.85 -3.19
CA GLU A 31 2.81 -26.73 -2.62
C GLU A 31 2.40 -25.70 -3.67
N TRP A 32 1.27 -25.02 -3.44
CA TRP A 32 0.83 -23.93 -4.28
C TRP A 32 1.47 -22.63 -3.81
N VAL A 33 2.17 -21.94 -4.70
CA VAL A 33 2.82 -20.67 -4.43
C VAL A 33 2.28 -19.59 -5.37
N LEU A 34 2.30 -18.36 -4.90
CA LEU A 34 1.84 -17.20 -5.66
C LEU A 34 2.83 -16.92 -6.82
N ASP A 35 2.30 -16.88 -8.05
CA ASP A 35 3.10 -16.71 -9.28
C ASP A 35 2.88 -15.32 -9.86
N ILE A 36 3.42 -14.30 -9.18
CA ILE A 36 3.33 -12.90 -9.59
C ILE A 36 4.69 -12.22 -9.50
N ASN A 37 4.81 -11.07 -10.15
CA ASN A 37 5.97 -10.20 -10.00
C ASN A 37 5.82 -9.37 -8.72
N PHE A 38 6.55 -9.73 -7.65
CA PHE A 38 6.45 -9.07 -6.34
C PHE A 38 6.86 -7.60 -6.38
N ASN A 39 7.83 -7.22 -7.20
CA ASN A 39 8.22 -5.82 -7.32
C ASN A 39 7.07 -4.97 -7.88
N LYS A 40 6.39 -5.48 -8.89
CA LYS A 40 5.21 -4.81 -9.46
C LYS A 40 4.03 -4.82 -8.50
N LEU A 41 3.85 -5.91 -7.74
CA LEU A 41 2.81 -5.97 -6.71
C LEU A 41 3.00 -4.84 -5.69
N GLN A 42 4.22 -4.60 -5.23
CA GLN A 42 4.49 -3.52 -4.29
C GLN A 42 4.09 -2.15 -4.85
N LEU A 43 4.37 -1.89 -6.13
CA LEU A 43 3.97 -0.65 -6.79
C LEU A 43 2.44 -0.51 -6.88
N VAL A 44 1.75 -1.58 -7.22
CA VAL A 44 0.28 -1.59 -7.29
C VAL A 44 -0.33 -1.39 -5.91
N VAL A 45 0.21 -2.05 -4.90
CA VAL A 45 -0.24 -1.88 -3.52
C VAL A 45 -0.02 -0.44 -3.05
N LEU A 46 1.15 0.12 -3.33
CA LEU A 46 1.45 1.51 -2.98
C LEU A 46 0.42 2.45 -3.62
N ASP A 47 0.16 2.32 -4.92
CA ASP A 47 -0.84 3.14 -5.59
C ASP A 47 -2.23 2.97 -4.96
N CYS A 48 -2.60 1.75 -4.62
CA CYS A 48 -3.85 1.46 -3.93
C CYS A 48 -3.94 2.19 -2.58
N LEU A 49 -2.88 2.17 -1.78
CA LEU A 49 -2.83 2.86 -0.49
C LEU A 49 -2.90 4.38 -0.64
N LEU A 50 -2.26 4.93 -1.65
CA LEU A 50 -2.30 6.37 -1.92
C LEU A 50 -3.73 6.83 -2.21
N ARG A 51 -4.55 5.97 -2.81
CA ARG A 51 -5.95 6.26 -3.20
C ARG A 51 -6.97 5.77 -2.18
N LYS A 52 -6.54 5.13 -1.11
CA LYS A 52 -7.41 4.58 -0.09
C LYS A 52 -8.24 5.69 0.57
N LEU A 53 -9.55 5.50 0.68
CA LEU A 53 -10.47 6.52 1.19
C LEU A 53 -10.57 6.54 2.73
N ALA A 54 -9.83 5.68 3.41
CA ALA A 54 -9.75 5.63 4.88
C ALA A 54 -8.32 6.01 5.32
N PRO A 55 -8.12 6.37 6.60
CA PRO A 55 -6.78 6.66 7.12
C PRO A 55 -5.84 5.46 6.98
N LEU A 56 -4.56 5.75 6.75
CA LEU A 56 -3.53 4.72 6.70
C LEU A 56 -3.31 4.11 8.08
N THR A 57 -3.10 2.80 8.11
CA THR A 57 -2.70 2.10 9.33
C THR A 57 -1.20 2.24 9.56
N GLY A 58 -0.74 1.92 10.77
CA GLY A 58 0.69 1.91 11.09
C GLY A 58 1.48 0.95 10.23
N ASP A 59 0.93 -0.23 9.97
CA ASP A 59 1.57 -1.23 9.10
C ASP A 59 1.69 -0.74 7.66
N GLU A 60 0.69 -0.04 7.16
CA GLU A 60 0.71 0.56 5.84
C GLU A 60 1.76 1.68 5.74
N LEU A 61 1.85 2.53 6.76
CA LEU A 61 2.90 3.57 6.84
C LEU A 61 4.29 2.95 6.87
N LYS A 62 4.47 1.87 7.62
CA LYS A 62 5.74 1.15 7.67
C LYS A 62 6.13 0.58 6.30
N PHE A 63 5.16 0.02 5.57
CA PHE A 63 5.38 -0.43 4.20
C PHE A 63 5.84 0.72 3.30
N MET A 64 5.18 1.87 3.37
CA MET A 64 5.55 3.05 2.58
C MET A 64 6.97 3.52 2.89
N ARG A 65 7.31 3.60 4.17
CA ARG A 65 8.66 3.99 4.59
C ARG A 65 9.71 3.04 4.04
N LYS A 66 9.49 1.73 4.18
CA LYS A 66 10.41 0.72 3.67
C LYS A 66 10.51 0.74 2.15
N PHE A 67 9.41 1.02 1.48
CA PHE A 67 9.40 1.16 0.02
C PHE A 67 10.35 2.28 -0.44
N LEU A 68 10.40 3.39 0.30
CA LEU A 68 11.33 4.50 0.04
C LEU A 68 12.74 4.23 0.57
N ASN A 69 12.97 3.09 1.24
CA ASN A 69 14.24 2.76 1.88
C ASN A 69 14.69 3.84 2.88
N MET A 70 13.75 4.39 3.62
CA MET A 70 14.00 5.45 4.60
C MET A 70 14.07 4.92 6.03
N SER A 71 14.89 5.58 6.84
CA SER A 71 14.86 5.42 8.29
C SER A 71 13.60 6.07 8.86
N THR A 72 13.24 5.74 10.11
CA THR A 72 12.14 6.41 10.80
C THR A 72 12.42 7.90 10.98
N THR A 73 13.68 8.28 11.15
CA THR A 73 14.09 9.69 11.26
C THR A 73 13.84 10.44 9.95
N ASP A 74 14.29 9.91 8.83
CA ASP A 74 14.11 10.55 7.52
C ASP A 74 12.64 10.62 7.12
N PHE A 75 11.89 9.56 7.39
CA PHE A 75 10.45 9.53 7.12
C PHE A 75 9.71 10.56 7.97
N GLY A 76 10.11 10.73 9.23
CA GLY A 76 9.55 11.76 10.11
C GLY A 76 9.76 13.18 9.58
N LYS A 77 10.86 13.43 8.91
CA LYS A 77 11.14 14.76 8.31
C LYS A 77 10.11 15.15 7.25
N ILE A 78 9.59 14.19 6.51
CA ILE A 78 8.53 14.45 5.51
C ILE A 78 7.29 15.04 6.19
N ALA A 79 6.96 14.52 7.37
CA ALA A 79 5.77 14.92 8.11
C ALA A 79 6.04 15.98 9.18
N GLY A 80 7.29 16.42 9.34
CA GLY A 80 7.66 17.40 10.37
C GLY A 80 7.59 16.85 11.79
N VAL A 81 7.82 15.54 11.98
CA VAL A 81 7.76 14.88 13.29
C VAL A 81 9.06 14.14 13.60
N SER A 82 9.24 13.76 14.87
CA SER A 82 10.40 12.99 15.32
C SER A 82 10.28 11.51 14.90
N HIS A 83 11.41 10.80 14.91
CA HIS A 83 11.41 9.36 14.69
C HIS A 83 10.56 8.61 15.73
N VAL A 84 10.46 9.12 16.94
CA VAL A 84 9.64 8.52 18.00
C VAL A 84 8.17 8.51 17.60
N ALA A 85 7.68 9.59 17.01
CA ALA A 85 6.31 9.65 16.51
C ALA A 85 6.06 8.60 15.42
N VAL A 86 6.99 8.45 14.48
CA VAL A 86 6.90 7.45 13.42
C VAL A 86 6.85 6.04 14.01
N VAL A 87 7.72 5.73 14.97
CA VAL A 87 7.74 4.41 15.64
C VAL A 87 6.39 4.14 16.32
N LYS A 88 5.83 5.13 17.00
CA LYS A 88 4.52 4.98 17.66
C LYS A 88 3.40 4.71 16.64
N TRP A 89 3.43 5.35 15.48
CA TRP A 89 2.46 5.06 14.42
C TRP A 89 2.60 3.61 13.94
N GLU A 90 3.82 3.19 13.67
CA GLU A 90 4.10 1.83 13.15
C GLU A 90 3.74 0.74 14.15
N ASN A 91 3.83 1.02 15.44
CA ASN A 91 3.45 0.09 16.50
C ASN A 91 1.96 0.15 16.87
N GLY A 92 1.20 1.04 16.26
CA GLY A 92 -0.22 1.19 16.55
C GLY A 92 -0.52 1.89 17.87
N GLN A 93 0.47 2.50 18.52
CA GLN A 93 0.30 3.23 19.79
C GLN A 93 -0.43 4.56 19.59
N THR A 94 -0.14 5.25 18.50
CA THR A 94 -0.79 6.49 18.09
C THR A 94 -1.08 6.44 16.62
N ARG A 95 -1.95 7.33 16.13
CA ARG A 95 -2.21 7.51 14.71
C ARG A 95 -1.64 8.83 14.23
N ALA A 96 -1.15 8.86 12.99
CA ALA A 96 -0.85 10.10 12.31
C ALA A 96 -2.17 10.89 12.15
N ASN A 97 -2.14 12.21 12.33
CA ASN A 97 -3.33 13.00 12.05
C ASN A 97 -3.63 12.99 10.55
N LEU A 98 -4.86 13.37 10.19
CA LEU A 98 -5.32 13.24 8.80
C LEU A 98 -4.53 14.14 7.84
N SER A 99 -4.11 15.32 8.28
CA SER A 99 -3.29 16.21 7.45
C SER A 99 -1.91 15.60 7.17
N THR A 100 -1.32 14.96 8.17
CA THR A 100 -0.04 14.26 8.02
C THR A 100 -0.18 13.08 7.08
N ASP A 101 -1.25 12.29 7.23
CA ASP A 101 -1.57 11.17 6.34
C ASP A 101 -1.62 11.63 4.89
N VAL A 102 -2.39 12.68 4.59
CA VAL A 102 -2.50 13.24 3.25
C VAL A 102 -1.13 13.75 2.75
N CYS A 103 -0.38 14.43 3.61
CA CYS A 103 0.96 14.92 3.25
C CYS A 103 1.89 13.79 2.82
N ILE A 104 1.90 12.71 3.57
CA ILE A 104 2.71 11.52 3.25
C ILE A 104 2.29 10.93 1.90
N ARG A 105 0.99 10.79 1.67
CA ARG A 105 0.49 10.25 0.40
C ARG A 105 0.89 11.12 -0.79
N LEU A 106 0.77 12.44 -0.66
CA LEU A 106 1.15 13.36 -1.73
C LEU A 106 2.66 13.31 -2.00
N TYR A 107 3.47 13.20 -0.94
CA TYR A 107 4.92 13.03 -1.09
C TYR A 107 5.24 11.74 -1.86
N MET A 108 4.62 10.62 -1.48
CA MET A 108 4.81 9.34 -2.17
C MET A 108 4.38 9.44 -3.63
N PHE A 109 3.27 10.10 -3.89
CA PHE A 109 2.73 10.28 -5.23
C PHE A 109 3.68 11.09 -6.12
N ASP A 110 4.28 12.15 -5.56
CA ASP A 110 5.34 12.92 -6.22
C ASP A 110 6.56 12.03 -6.52
N HIS A 111 6.96 11.22 -5.56
CA HIS A 111 8.07 10.29 -5.72
C HIS A 111 7.87 9.33 -6.91
N LEU A 112 6.64 9.00 -7.23
CA LEU A 112 6.29 8.19 -8.39
C LEU A 112 6.21 8.99 -9.70
N ASN A 113 6.66 10.25 -9.70
CA ASN A 113 6.67 11.15 -10.86
C ASN A 113 5.25 11.43 -11.43
N ALA A 114 4.28 11.63 -10.55
CA ALA A 114 2.92 11.96 -10.96
C ALA A 114 2.84 13.36 -11.58
N LYS A 115 1.92 13.54 -12.53
CA LYS A 115 1.65 14.83 -13.17
C LYS A 115 0.79 15.72 -12.27
N ASP A 116 0.94 17.04 -12.38
CA ASP A 116 0.21 18.02 -11.55
C ASP A 116 -1.30 17.79 -11.50
N LYS A 117 -1.91 17.46 -12.63
CA LYS A 117 -3.35 17.17 -12.71
C LYS A 117 -3.73 15.97 -11.85
N GLU A 118 -2.88 14.94 -11.86
CA GLU A 118 -3.09 13.73 -11.06
C GLU A 118 -2.99 14.03 -9.57
N PHE A 119 -2.05 14.91 -9.18
CA PHE A 119 -1.92 15.38 -7.80
C PHE A 119 -3.22 16.04 -7.31
N ARG A 120 -3.73 16.99 -8.06
CA ARG A 120 -4.95 17.69 -7.68
C ARG A 120 -6.14 16.74 -7.58
N ASN A 121 -6.27 15.84 -8.55
CA ASN A 121 -7.34 14.84 -8.54
C ASN A 121 -7.23 13.92 -7.32
N LEU A 122 -6.03 13.46 -7.00
CA LEU A 122 -5.81 12.62 -5.83
C LEU A 122 -6.14 13.38 -4.54
N TYR A 123 -5.68 14.62 -4.39
CA TYR A 123 -5.97 15.41 -3.21
C TYR A 123 -7.46 15.57 -2.97
N HIS A 124 -8.23 15.84 -4.02
CA HIS A 124 -9.69 15.96 -3.89
C HIS A 124 -10.36 14.68 -3.44
N LYS A 125 -9.75 13.53 -3.75
CA LYS A 125 -10.28 12.22 -3.33
C LYS A 125 -9.90 11.81 -1.92
N ILE A 126 -8.72 12.21 -1.45
CA ILE A 126 -8.16 11.73 -0.18
C ILE A 126 -7.91 12.83 0.86
N ASN A 127 -8.46 14.03 0.67
CA ASN A 127 -8.26 15.09 1.66
C ASN A 127 -8.78 14.66 3.06
N PRO A 128 -8.37 15.39 4.14
CA PRO A 128 -8.70 14.97 5.50
C PRO A 128 -10.19 14.80 5.78
N GLU A 129 -11.04 15.58 5.12
CA GLU A 129 -12.49 15.46 5.28
C GLU A 129 -12.99 14.10 4.78
N VAL A 130 -12.53 13.67 3.60
CA VAL A 130 -12.89 12.36 3.03
C VAL A 130 -12.42 11.24 3.94
N LEU A 131 -11.15 11.29 4.38
CA LEU A 131 -10.59 10.24 5.24
C LEU A 131 -11.34 10.12 6.57
N SER A 132 -11.83 11.23 7.12
CA SER A 132 -12.57 11.23 8.37
C SER A 132 -13.90 10.49 8.30
N LYS A 133 -14.49 10.39 7.11
CA LYS A 133 -15.81 9.79 6.88
C LYS A 133 -15.76 8.30 6.54
N ASN A 134 -14.58 7.74 6.31
CA ASN A 134 -14.44 6.36 5.84
C ASN A 134 -13.78 5.48 6.90
N LYS A 135 -14.30 4.25 7.01
CA LYS A 135 -13.72 3.25 7.91
C LYS A 135 -12.60 2.50 7.20
N ASN A 136 -11.67 2.01 8.00
CA ASN A 136 -10.58 1.21 7.51
C ASN A 136 -11.07 -0.19 7.11
N GLU A 137 -10.80 -0.58 5.88
CA GLU A 137 -11.14 -1.89 5.33
C GLU A 137 -9.92 -2.51 4.67
N THR A 138 -9.93 -3.83 4.56
CA THR A 138 -8.86 -4.55 3.86
C THR A 138 -8.86 -4.15 2.38
N SER A 139 -7.72 -3.68 1.88
CA SER A 139 -7.56 -3.35 0.47
C SER A 139 -7.74 -4.60 -0.40
N THR A 140 -8.45 -4.45 -1.50
CA THR A 140 -8.77 -5.53 -2.43
C THR A 140 -8.19 -5.21 -3.80
N ILE A 141 -7.44 -6.16 -4.35
CA ILE A 141 -6.82 -6.03 -5.67
C ILE A 141 -7.19 -7.25 -6.50
N SER A 142 -7.78 -7.01 -7.68
CA SER A 142 -7.99 -8.07 -8.67
C SER A 142 -6.77 -8.12 -9.60
N ILE A 143 -6.13 -9.28 -9.66
CA ILE A 143 -4.93 -9.44 -10.49
C ILE A 143 -5.26 -9.31 -11.99
N ASP A 144 -6.49 -9.63 -12.39
CA ASP A 144 -6.91 -9.50 -13.79
C ASP A 144 -6.88 -8.04 -14.28
N ASP A 145 -7.05 -7.07 -13.37
CA ASP A 145 -7.00 -5.65 -13.72
C ASP A 145 -5.56 -5.16 -13.96
N PHE A 146 -4.56 -5.97 -13.60
CA PHE A 146 -3.15 -5.64 -13.67
C PHE A 146 -2.38 -6.78 -14.35
N GLY A 147 -2.62 -6.97 -15.65
CA GLY A 147 -2.02 -8.08 -16.42
C GLY A 147 -0.50 -8.16 -16.30
N ASP A 148 0.19 -7.04 -16.08
CA ASP A 148 1.63 -6.98 -15.92
C ASP A 148 2.12 -7.51 -14.55
N LEU A 149 1.22 -7.78 -13.60
CA LEU A 149 1.57 -8.44 -12.34
C LEU A 149 1.82 -9.93 -12.52
N LYS A 150 1.29 -10.54 -13.57
CA LYS A 150 1.50 -11.96 -13.83
C LYS A 150 2.94 -12.21 -14.23
N SER A 151 3.52 -13.29 -13.72
CA SER A 151 4.82 -13.76 -14.21
C SER A 151 4.71 -14.18 -15.67
N ALA A 152 5.74 -13.91 -16.42
CA ALA A 152 5.76 -14.24 -17.85
C ALA A 152 5.61 -15.75 -18.11
#